data_c71dbf64d3bf9becbc5542074b929bd5
#
_entry.id   c71dbf64d3bf9becbc5542074b929bd5
#
_cell.length_a   1.000
_cell.length_b   1.000
_cell.length_c   1.000
_cell.angle_alpha   90.00
_cell.angle_beta   90.00
_cell.angle_gamma   90.00
#
_symmetry.space_group_name_H-M   'P 1'
#
loop_
_entity.id
_entity.type
_entity.pdbx_description
1 polymer ?
#
loop_
_entity_poly.entity_id
_entity_poly.type
_entity_poly.pdbx_seq_one_letter_code
_entity_poly.pdbx_strand_id
1 'polypeptide(L)'
;MQISQDEYNKTHKITIKNNQSVGIDLGIKEFISLSNGLQIKAPKPLNKLNRFLVKRARQLSKKQHAKTKQEALQGIKKSNNYIKASMKLNKLHSKISNIRADFLHKLSSLIIRNFNYIGLESLNTQGMMKNHKLAKSLSDVSFYEFNRQIEYKAKYQEKEIYRVDKFYPSSKICSSCGNIKDNLTLKDRVYICNECGLKIDRDYNASLNLLSQLKQHIGLVQSEFTPADLTAMQYDLAINQIATSKVETGIQQKWYL
;
A
#
# COMPACT_ATOMS: atom_id res chain seq x y z
N MET A 1 -28.87 11.82 0.07
CA MET A 1 -29.56 10.56 -0.29
C MET A 1 -28.55 9.44 -0.14
N GLN A 2 -28.67 8.60 0.89
CA GLN A 2 -27.81 7.45 1.08
C GLN A 2 -28.36 6.30 0.22
N ILE A 3 -27.59 5.85 -0.76
CA ILE A 3 -27.90 4.65 -1.55
C ILE A 3 -27.63 3.44 -0.66
N SER A 4 -28.57 2.50 -0.58
CA SER A 4 -28.36 1.26 0.18
C SER A 4 -27.23 0.43 -0.45
N GLN A 5 -26.52 -0.38 0.36
CA GLN A 5 -25.42 -1.22 -0.12
C GLN A 5 -25.89 -2.20 -1.22
N ASP A 6 -27.13 -2.69 -1.12
CA ASP A 6 -27.72 -3.59 -2.13
C ASP A 6 -28.00 -2.87 -3.47
N GLU A 7 -28.44 -1.62 -3.42
CA GLU A 7 -28.61 -0.80 -4.63
C GLU A 7 -27.29 -0.46 -5.30
N TYR A 8 -26.26 -0.15 -4.48
CA TYR A 8 -24.90 0.06 -4.99
C TYR A 8 -24.35 -1.20 -5.66
N ASN A 9 -24.49 -2.36 -5.04
CA ASN A 9 -24.03 -3.63 -5.58
C ASN A 9 -24.76 -4.03 -6.87
N LYS A 10 -26.08 -3.77 -6.98
CA LYS A 10 -26.87 -3.98 -8.20
C LYS A 10 -26.42 -3.11 -9.36
N THR A 11 -26.19 -1.81 -9.11
CA THR A 11 -25.79 -0.86 -10.16
C THR A 11 -24.36 -1.11 -10.66
N HIS A 12 -23.47 -1.68 -9.83
CA HIS A 12 -22.07 -1.94 -10.21
C HIS A 12 -21.80 -3.38 -10.62
N LYS A 13 -22.82 -4.24 -10.75
CA LYS A 13 -22.70 -5.67 -11.12
C LYS A 13 -21.64 -6.44 -10.30
N ILE A 14 -21.54 -6.12 -9.01
CA ILE A 14 -20.59 -6.77 -8.10
C ILE A 14 -21.19 -8.09 -7.68
N THR A 15 -20.75 -9.18 -8.31
CA THR A 15 -21.07 -10.54 -7.86
C THR A 15 -20.08 -10.90 -6.74
N ILE A 16 -20.49 -10.70 -5.48
CA ILE A 16 -19.70 -11.13 -4.33
C ILE A 16 -19.92 -12.64 -4.18
N LYS A 17 -18.90 -13.43 -4.48
CA LYS A 17 -18.89 -14.85 -4.10
C LYS A 17 -18.73 -14.91 -2.59
N ASN A 18 -19.73 -15.42 -1.88
CA ASN A 18 -19.69 -15.64 -0.44
C ASN A 18 -18.53 -16.58 -0.08
N ASN A 19 -17.76 -16.20 0.95
CA ASN A 19 -16.65 -16.93 1.58
C ASN A 19 -15.27 -16.86 0.93
N GLN A 20 -14.94 -15.79 0.22
CA GLN A 20 -13.56 -15.61 -0.21
C GLN A 20 -12.70 -15.08 0.93
N SER A 21 -11.61 -15.78 1.22
CA SER A 21 -10.60 -15.39 2.21
C SER A 21 -9.25 -15.11 1.54
N VAL A 22 -8.49 -14.15 2.08
CA VAL A 22 -7.17 -13.78 1.55
C VAL A 22 -6.18 -13.49 2.67
N GLY A 23 -4.94 -13.97 2.51
CA GLY A 23 -3.78 -13.53 3.30
C GLY A 23 -3.02 -12.45 2.54
N ILE A 24 -2.62 -11.39 3.21
CA ILE A 24 -1.94 -10.23 2.63
C ILE A 24 -0.64 -9.97 3.38
N ASP A 25 0.49 -10.13 2.68
CA ASP A 25 1.80 -9.71 3.12
C ASP A 25 2.12 -8.30 2.61
N LEU A 26 2.71 -7.45 3.48
CA LEU A 26 3.02 -6.06 3.18
C LEU A 26 4.53 -5.85 3.01
N GLY A 27 4.95 -5.40 1.83
CA GLY A 27 6.35 -5.20 1.50
C GLY A 27 6.69 -3.82 0.92
N ILE A 28 7.97 -3.43 1.00
CA ILE A 28 8.45 -2.17 0.40
C ILE A 28 8.70 -2.33 -1.10
N LYS A 29 9.14 -3.50 -1.55
CA LYS A 29 9.43 -3.78 -2.97
C LYS A 29 8.13 -4.01 -3.72
N GLU A 30 7.46 -5.08 -3.42
CA GLU A 30 6.05 -5.30 -3.73
C GLU A 30 5.24 -4.74 -2.57
N PHE A 31 4.24 -3.90 -2.86
CA PHE A 31 3.46 -3.24 -1.80
C PHE A 31 2.60 -4.23 -1.04
N ILE A 32 1.95 -5.12 -1.77
CA ILE A 32 1.22 -6.27 -1.24
C ILE A 32 1.53 -7.51 -2.06
N SER A 33 1.57 -8.65 -1.38
CA SER A 33 1.52 -10.00 -1.96
C SER A 33 0.30 -10.71 -1.40
N LEU A 34 -0.60 -11.12 -2.28
CA LEU A 34 -1.85 -11.80 -1.93
C LEU A 34 -1.67 -13.32 -2.03
N SER A 35 -2.37 -14.07 -1.19
CA SER A 35 -2.34 -15.54 -1.18
C SER A 35 -2.92 -16.19 -2.45
N ASN A 36 -3.53 -15.42 -3.33
CA ASN A 36 -3.93 -15.85 -4.68
C ASN A 36 -2.82 -15.69 -5.73
N GLY A 37 -1.60 -15.29 -5.34
CA GLY A 37 -0.44 -15.09 -6.22
C GLY A 37 -0.31 -13.69 -6.82
N LEU A 38 -1.27 -12.80 -6.61
CA LEU A 38 -1.21 -11.43 -7.11
C LEU A 38 -0.24 -10.58 -6.28
N GLN A 39 0.69 -9.91 -6.94
CA GLN A 39 1.63 -8.97 -6.34
C GLN A 39 1.45 -7.57 -6.93
N ILE A 40 1.35 -6.56 -6.10
CA ILE A 40 1.07 -5.18 -6.51
C ILE A 40 2.15 -4.24 -5.99
N LYS A 41 2.68 -3.40 -6.89
CA LYS A 41 3.71 -2.38 -6.58
C LYS A 41 3.08 -1.05 -6.22
N ALA A 42 3.64 -0.36 -5.20
CA ALA A 42 3.28 1.02 -4.94
C ALA A 42 3.85 1.97 -6.01
N PRO A 43 3.18 3.09 -6.32
CA PRO A 43 3.64 4.07 -7.31
C PRO A 43 4.90 4.84 -6.89
N LYS A 44 5.22 4.89 -5.58
CA LYS A 44 6.39 5.55 -4.96
C LYS A 44 6.60 6.99 -5.45
N PRO A 45 5.59 7.86 -5.33
CA PRO A 45 5.62 9.22 -5.89
C PRO A 45 6.67 10.13 -5.24
N LEU A 46 6.96 9.95 -3.95
CA LEU A 46 8.00 10.70 -3.26
C LEU A 46 9.38 10.40 -3.85
N ASN A 47 9.67 9.12 -4.12
CA ASN A 47 10.95 8.74 -4.72
C ASN A 47 11.09 9.33 -6.13
N LYS A 48 10.06 9.18 -6.98
CA LYS A 48 10.04 9.71 -8.36
C LYS A 48 10.19 11.24 -8.41
N LEU A 49 9.53 11.97 -7.50
CA LEU A 49 9.50 13.43 -7.50
C LEU A 49 10.50 14.10 -6.56
N ASN A 50 11.33 13.33 -5.86
CA ASN A 50 12.28 13.82 -4.86
C ASN A 50 13.23 14.91 -5.42
N ARG A 51 13.75 14.72 -6.64
CA ARG A 51 14.63 15.70 -7.29
C ARG A 51 13.95 17.07 -7.43
N PHE A 52 12.68 17.05 -7.81
CA PHE A 52 11.89 18.29 -7.96
C PHE A 52 11.59 18.93 -6.60
N LEU A 53 11.27 18.13 -5.56
CA LEU A 53 11.08 18.62 -4.20
C LEU A 53 12.32 19.36 -3.69
N VAL A 54 13.49 18.72 -3.76
CA VAL A 54 14.75 19.31 -3.32
C VAL A 54 15.05 20.61 -4.08
N LYS A 55 14.86 20.63 -5.43
CA LYS A 55 15.05 21.83 -6.24
C LYS A 55 14.12 22.97 -5.79
N ARG A 56 12.82 22.68 -5.59
CA ARG A 56 11.83 23.69 -5.15
C ARG A 56 12.09 24.17 -3.72
N ALA A 57 12.44 23.28 -2.80
CA ALA A 57 12.82 23.66 -1.44
C ALA A 57 14.03 24.60 -1.41
N ARG A 58 15.09 24.29 -2.17
CA ARG A 58 16.27 25.15 -2.33
C ARG A 58 15.93 26.52 -2.95
N GLN A 59 15.00 26.55 -3.93
CA GLN A 59 14.53 27.81 -4.51
C GLN A 59 13.75 28.65 -3.50
N LEU A 60 12.95 28.02 -2.65
CA LEU A 60 12.19 28.69 -1.60
C LEU A 60 13.11 29.27 -0.53
N SER A 61 14.10 28.51 -0.05
CA SER A 61 15.02 28.94 1.00
C SER A 61 15.85 30.21 0.64
N LYS A 62 16.02 30.48 -0.67
CA LYS A 62 16.71 31.66 -1.17
C LYS A 62 15.83 32.93 -1.21
N LYS A 63 14.52 32.81 -0.92
CA LYS A 63 13.59 33.93 -0.99
C LYS A 63 13.52 34.65 0.37
N GLN A 64 13.22 35.94 0.32
CA GLN A 64 13.12 36.78 1.53
C GLN A 64 11.92 36.31 2.39
N HIS A 65 12.18 35.96 3.62
CA HIS A 65 11.21 35.61 4.66
C HIS A 65 11.92 35.62 6.03
N ALA A 66 11.16 35.76 7.09
CA ALA A 66 11.67 35.56 8.44
C ALA A 66 12.05 34.09 8.65
N LYS A 67 13.30 33.82 9.04
CA LYS A 67 13.81 32.47 9.31
C LYS A 67 13.68 32.07 10.77
N THR A 68 13.64 33.07 11.66
CA THR A 68 13.51 32.90 13.10
C THR A 68 12.31 33.66 13.65
N LYS A 69 11.85 33.30 14.87
CA LYS A 69 10.79 34.03 15.57
C LYS A 69 11.20 35.50 15.81
N GLN A 70 12.46 35.76 16.12
CA GLN A 70 13.01 37.11 16.35
C GLN A 70 12.92 37.96 15.09
N GLU A 71 13.35 37.45 13.94
CA GLU A 71 13.22 38.13 12.66
C GLU A 71 11.74 38.41 12.29
N ALA A 72 10.81 37.50 12.62
CA ALA A 72 9.39 37.75 12.43
C ALA A 72 8.86 38.88 13.34
N LEU A 73 9.31 38.96 14.59
CA LEU A 73 8.99 40.02 15.52
C LEU A 73 9.58 41.37 15.09
N GLN A 74 10.74 41.37 14.42
CA GLN A 74 11.35 42.54 13.80
C GLN A 74 10.64 43.02 12.52
N GLY A 75 9.52 42.41 12.15
CA GLY A 75 8.70 42.82 11.02
C GLY A 75 9.17 42.34 9.64
N ILE A 76 10.12 41.39 9.57
CA ILE A 76 10.55 40.83 8.29
C ILE A 76 9.37 40.03 7.65
N LYS A 77 8.75 40.59 6.62
CA LYS A 77 7.64 40.05 5.90
C LYS A 77 8.06 39.06 4.80
N LYS A 78 7.19 38.11 4.50
CA LYS A 78 7.37 37.23 3.34
C LYS A 78 7.22 38.01 2.05
N SER A 79 8.21 37.96 1.17
CA SER A 79 8.10 38.57 -0.15
C SER A 79 7.07 37.86 -1.04
N ASN A 80 6.51 38.56 -2.02
CA ASN A 80 5.61 37.94 -3.00
C ASN A 80 6.27 36.78 -3.75
N ASN A 81 7.58 36.89 -4.00
CA ASN A 81 8.35 35.80 -4.62
C ASN A 81 8.49 34.58 -3.69
N TYR A 82 8.57 34.78 -2.37
CA TYR A 82 8.51 33.67 -1.40
C TYR A 82 7.15 32.99 -1.43
N ILE A 83 6.06 33.75 -1.41
CA ILE A 83 4.69 33.21 -1.45
C ILE A 83 4.48 32.37 -2.71
N LYS A 84 4.85 32.89 -3.88
CA LYS A 84 4.75 32.16 -5.15
C LYS A 84 5.58 30.86 -5.15
N ALA A 85 6.81 30.90 -4.60
CA ALA A 85 7.67 29.73 -4.51
C ALA A 85 7.12 28.68 -3.52
N SER A 86 6.58 29.12 -2.37
CA SER A 86 5.91 28.28 -1.38
C SER A 86 4.70 27.55 -1.99
N MET A 87 3.86 28.28 -2.72
CA MET A 87 2.70 27.68 -3.41
C MET A 87 3.13 26.59 -4.40
N LYS A 88 4.21 26.80 -5.16
CA LYS A 88 4.75 25.79 -6.10
C LYS A 88 5.25 24.54 -5.37
N LEU A 89 5.90 24.69 -4.21
CA LEU A 89 6.35 23.58 -3.39
C LEU A 89 5.16 22.83 -2.79
N ASN A 90 4.18 23.56 -2.23
CA ASN A 90 2.98 22.98 -1.65
C ASN A 90 2.15 22.18 -2.68
N LYS A 91 1.99 22.70 -3.91
CA LYS A 91 1.35 21.97 -5.00
C LYS A 91 2.06 20.64 -5.31
N LEU A 92 3.39 20.60 -5.21
CA LEU A 92 4.15 19.36 -5.43
C LEU A 92 3.94 18.35 -4.28
N HIS A 93 3.92 18.83 -3.03
CA HIS A 93 3.57 17.99 -1.88
C HIS A 93 2.15 17.42 -1.98
N SER A 94 1.18 18.27 -2.33
CA SER A 94 -0.21 17.84 -2.55
C SER A 94 -0.31 16.80 -3.67
N LYS A 95 0.42 16.98 -4.79
CA LYS A 95 0.47 15.99 -5.86
C LYS A 95 0.96 14.63 -5.37
N ILE A 96 2.06 14.60 -4.62
CA ILE A 96 2.61 13.36 -4.04
C ILE A 96 1.59 12.69 -3.12
N SER A 97 0.97 13.47 -2.24
CA SER A 97 -0.06 12.98 -1.31
C SER A 97 -1.28 12.40 -2.06
N ASN A 98 -1.76 13.11 -3.09
CA ASN A 98 -2.93 12.69 -3.85
C ASN A 98 -2.69 11.40 -4.65
N ILE A 99 -1.52 11.26 -5.30
CA ILE A 99 -1.16 10.02 -6.02
C ILE A 99 -1.15 8.82 -5.05
N ARG A 100 -0.60 9.01 -3.86
CA ARG A 100 -0.55 7.97 -2.82
C ARG A 100 -1.95 7.63 -2.32
N ALA A 101 -2.74 8.64 -1.98
CA ALA A 101 -4.11 8.48 -1.49
C ALA A 101 -4.99 7.76 -2.53
N ASP A 102 -4.96 8.17 -3.80
CA ASP A 102 -5.72 7.55 -4.89
C ASP A 102 -5.37 6.07 -5.04
N PHE A 103 -4.07 5.73 -5.08
CA PHE A 103 -3.62 4.34 -5.13
C PHE A 103 -4.13 3.52 -3.94
N LEU A 104 -3.96 4.02 -2.71
CA LEU A 104 -4.37 3.31 -1.51
C LEU A 104 -5.90 3.13 -1.45
N HIS A 105 -6.67 4.15 -1.84
CA HIS A 105 -8.13 4.09 -1.88
C HIS A 105 -8.63 3.06 -2.90
N LYS A 106 -8.06 3.03 -4.11
CA LYS A 106 -8.40 2.06 -5.15
C LYS A 106 -8.07 0.63 -4.71
N LEU A 107 -6.86 0.44 -4.19
CA LEU A 107 -6.39 -0.87 -3.76
C LEU A 107 -7.20 -1.42 -2.58
N SER A 108 -7.40 -0.61 -1.52
CA SER A 108 -8.19 -1.04 -0.37
C SER A 108 -9.65 -1.32 -0.73
N SER A 109 -10.25 -0.52 -1.63
CA SER A 109 -11.60 -0.79 -2.14
C SER A 109 -11.68 -2.08 -2.95
N LEU A 110 -10.67 -2.35 -3.79
CA LEU A 110 -10.59 -3.59 -4.56
C LEU A 110 -10.54 -4.82 -3.65
N ILE A 111 -9.69 -4.79 -2.61
CA ILE A 111 -9.57 -5.89 -1.65
C ILE A 111 -10.90 -6.13 -0.91
N ILE A 112 -11.49 -5.08 -0.37
CA ILE A 112 -12.74 -5.18 0.39
C ILE A 112 -13.93 -5.65 -0.46
N ARG A 113 -13.96 -5.31 -1.76
CA ARG A 113 -15.00 -5.82 -2.68
C ARG A 113 -14.87 -7.31 -2.96
N ASN A 114 -13.64 -7.82 -3.06
CA ASN A 114 -13.39 -9.18 -3.51
C ASN A 114 -13.30 -10.20 -2.37
N PHE A 115 -13.06 -9.77 -1.13
CA PHE A 115 -12.82 -10.68 -0.01
C PHE A 115 -13.70 -10.35 1.18
N ASN A 116 -14.18 -11.40 1.86
CA ASN A 116 -14.98 -11.30 3.08
C ASN A 116 -14.11 -11.42 4.33
N TYR A 117 -13.06 -12.23 4.25
CA TYR A 117 -12.13 -12.52 5.33
C TYR A 117 -10.72 -12.15 4.91
N ILE A 118 -10.06 -11.30 5.67
CA ILE A 118 -8.76 -10.73 5.31
C ILE A 118 -7.77 -10.96 6.44
N GLY A 119 -6.72 -11.75 6.17
CA GLY A 119 -5.59 -11.96 7.08
C GLY A 119 -4.47 -10.96 6.81
N LEU A 120 -4.11 -10.17 7.81
CA LEU A 120 -3.07 -9.14 7.73
C LEU A 120 -2.01 -9.34 8.81
N GLU A 121 -0.77 -9.02 8.49
CA GLU A 121 0.30 -8.96 9.48
C GLU A 121 0.16 -7.73 10.40
N SER A 122 0.48 -7.90 11.68
CA SER A 122 0.53 -6.80 12.66
C SER A 122 1.87 -6.06 12.59
N LEU A 123 2.02 -5.12 11.63
CA LEU A 123 3.25 -4.37 11.44
C LEU A 123 3.41 -3.23 12.46
N ASN A 124 4.57 -3.19 13.13
CA ASN A 124 4.98 -2.02 13.92
C ASN A 124 5.58 -0.94 13.02
N THR A 125 4.73 -0.22 12.30
CA THR A 125 5.16 0.82 11.37
C THR A 125 5.90 1.97 12.05
N GLN A 126 5.54 2.32 13.30
CA GLN A 126 6.24 3.36 14.07
C GLN A 126 7.67 2.95 14.42
N GLY A 127 7.87 1.71 14.87
CA GLY A 127 9.21 1.16 15.12
C GLY A 127 10.06 1.10 13.84
N MET A 128 9.47 0.68 12.73
CA MET A 128 10.15 0.64 11.43
C MET A 128 10.57 2.04 10.92
N MET A 129 9.78 3.08 11.21
CA MET A 129 10.10 4.47 10.82
C MET A 129 11.31 5.06 11.56
N LYS A 130 11.72 4.49 12.72
CA LYS A 130 12.94 4.89 13.43
C LYS A 130 14.21 4.50 12.66
N ASN A 131 14.13 3.55 11.74
CA ASN A 131 15.24 3.18 10.89
C ASN A 131 15.40 4.19 9.74
N HIS A 132 16.40 5.07 9.83
CA HIS A 132 16.66 6.14 8.84
C HIS A 132 16.85 5.62 7.41
N LYS A 133 17.38 4.41 7.21
CA LYS A 133 17.58 3.81 5.90
C LYS A 133 16.26 3.42 5.23
N LEU A 134 15.25 3.08 6.02
CA LEU A 134 13.94 2.62 5.55
C LEU A 134 12.85 3.71 5.61
N ALA A 135 13.01 4.70 6.50
CA ALA A 135 11.98 5.70 6.80
C ALA A 135 11.41 6.40 5.56
N LYS A 136 12.27 6.79 4.61
CA LYS A 136 11.83 7.42 3.35
C LYS A 136 10.96 6.47 2.51
N SER A 137 11.37 5.22 2.36
CA SER A 137 10.62 4.23 1.59
C SER A 137 9.31 3.86 2.27
N LEU A 138 9.31 3.70 3.60
CA LEU A 138 8.11 3.44 4.40
C LEU A 138 7.12 4.61 4.32
N SER A 139 7.62 5.86 4.40
CA SER A 139 6.79 7.05 4.22
C SER A 139 6.17 7.10 2.83
N ASP A 140 6.86 6.62 1.79
CA ASP A 140 6.36 6.63 0.43
C ASP A 140 5.27 5.57 0.20
N VAL A 141 5.39 4.38 0.80
CA VAL A 141 4.39 3.30 0.69
C VAL A 141 3.19 3.49 1.62
N SER A 142 3.36 4.15 2.79
CA SER A 142 2.28 4.53 3.72
C SER A 142 1.44 3.34 4.24
N PHE A 143 2.09 2.31 4.80
CA PHE A 143 1.41 1.13 5.38
C PHE A 143 0.36 1.49 6.43
N TYR A 144 0.62 2.49 7.28
CA TYR A 144 -0.35 2.94 8.28
C TYR A 144 -1.67 3.37 7.63
N GLU A 145 -1.60 4.19 6.59
CA GLU A 145 -2.80 4.69 5.90
C GLU A 145 -3.53 3.58 5.16
N PHE A 146 -2.80 2.63 4.57
CA PHE A 146 -3.40 1.43 3.97
C PHE A 146 -4.17 0.61 5.01
N ASN A 147 -3.55 0.31 6.14
CA ASN A 147 -4.19 -0.42 7.23
C ASN A 147 -5.44 0.30 7.74
N ARG A 148 -5.35 1.61 7.96
CA ARG A 148 -6.49 2.43 8.37
C ARG A 148 -7.64 2.34 7.35
N GLN A 149 -7.31 2.38 6.05
CA GLN A 149 -8.33 2.30 4.99
C GLN A 149 -8.98 0.93 4.90
N ILE A 150 -8.23 -0.14 5.02
CA ILE A 150 -8.76 -1.51 5.06
C ILE A 150 -9.72 -1.65 6.27
N GLU A 151 -9.30 -1.21 7.46
CA GLU A 151 -10.10 -1.33 8.69
C GLU A 151 -11.45 -0.64 8.60
N TYR A 152 -11.49 0.66 8.27
CA TYR A 152 -12.76 1.36 8.23
C TYR A 152 -13.67 0.88 7.10
N LYS A 153 -13.10 0.52 5.93
CA LYS A 153 -13.88 -0.01 4.82
C LYS A 153 -14.43 -1.41 5.11
N ALA A 154 -13.64 -2.27 5.76
CA ALA A 154 -14.10 -3.57 6.20
C ALA A 154 -15.26 -3.44 7.20
N LYS A 155 -15.11 -2.57 8.21
CA LYS A 155 -16.18 -2.28 9.15
C LYS A 155 -17.45 -1.77 8.46
N TYR A 156 -17.31 -0.89 7.47
CA TYR A 156 -18.45 -0.35 6.73
C TYR A 156 -19.16 -1.39 5.87
N GLN A 157 -18.44 -2.39 5.33
CA GLN A 157 -18.98 -3.45 4.48
C GLN A 157 -19.13 -4.79 5.20
N GLU A 158 -19.09 -4.79 6.55
CA GLU A 158 -19.26 -5.99 7.39
C GLU A 158 -18.31 -7.13 7.01
N LYS A 159 -17.04 -6.78 6.66
CA LYS A 159 -15.98 -7.72 6.36
C LYS A 159 -15.11 -7.96 7.60
N GLU A 160 -14.57 -9.16 7.72
CA GLU A 160 -13.73 -9.54 8.84
C GLU A 160 -12.25 -9.39 8.53
N ILE A 161 -11.53 -8.75 9.47
CA ILE A 161 -10.07 -8.63 9.41
C ILE A 161 -9.48 -9.39 10.60
N TYR A 162 -8.63 -10.35 10.29
CA TYR A 162 -7.80 -11.05 11.27
C TYR A 162 -6.38 -10.50 11.22
N ARG A 163 -5.90 -10.00 12.35
CA ARG A 163 -4.51 -9.57 12.49
C ARG A 163 -3.69 -10.67 13.11
N VAL A 164 -2.82 -11.24 12.29
CA VAL A 164 -1.85 -12.24 12.75
C VAL A 164 -0.85 -11.60 13.71
N ASP A 165 -0.46 -12.33 14.74
CA ASP A 165 0.49 -11.84 15.74
C ASP A 165 1.80 -11.36 15.08
N LYS A 166 2.37 -10.27 15.63
CA LYS A 166 3.60 -9.64 15.12
C LYS A 166 4.84 -10.53 15.20
N PHE A 167 4.83 -11.53 16.06
CA PHE A 167 5.94 -12.48 16.23
C PHE A 167 5.76 -13.74 15.39
N TYR A 168 4.62 -13.91 14.72
CA TYR A 168 4.41 -15.02 13.83
C TYR A 168 5.37 -14.94 12.63
N PRO A 169 6.26 -15.92 12.44
CA PRO A 169 7.32 -15.84 11.44
C PRO A 169 6.80 -16.23 10.04
N SER A 170 5.80 -15.50 9.52
CA SER A 170 5.09 -15.79 8.27
C SER A 170 6.02 -16.08 7.08
N SER A 171 7.11 -15.34 6.94
CA SER A 171 8.08 -15.52 5.85
C SER A 171 9.05 -16.69 6.04
N LYS A 172 9.19 -17.20 7.28
CA LYS A 172 10.13 -18.30 7.62
C LYS A 172 9.48 -19.68 7.62
N ILE A 173 8.16 -19.75 7.75
CA ILE A 173 7.40 -21.00 7.74
C ILE A 173 7.18 -21.47 6.31
N CYS A 174 7.35 -22.76 6.07
CA CYS A 174 6.96 -23.37 4.80
C CYS A 174 5.45 -23.49 4.69
N SER A 175 4.85 -22.90 3.67
CA SER A 175 3.39 -22.96 3.45
C SER A 175 2.88 -24.35 3.10
N SER A 176 3.76 -25.29 2.71
CA SER A 176 3.40 -26.66 2.37
C SER A 176 3.52 -27.62 3.57
N CYS A 177 4.66 -27.66 4.26
CA CYS A 177 4.91 -28.63 5.32
C CYS A 177 5.02 -28.04 6.73
N GLY A 178 4.96 -26.72 6.90
CA GLY A 178 5.05 -26.07 8.20
C GLY A 178 6.46 -25.95 8.80
N ASN A 179 7.50 -26.49 8.14
CA ASN A 179 8.86 -26.40 8.64
C ASN A 179 9.35 -24.95 8.73
N ILE A 180 10.10 -24.61 9.79
CA ILE A 180 10.63 -23.27 10.02
C ILE A 180 12.08 -23.19 9.54
N LYS A 181 12.37 -22.23 8.68
CA LYS A 181 13.73 -21.95 8.21
C LYS A 181 14.33 -20.76 8.94
N ASP A 182 15.25 -21.02 9.87
CA ASP A 182 15.86 -19.97 10.70
C ASP A 182 16.80 -19.03 9.93
N ASN A 183 17.52 -19.56 8.96
CA ASN A 183 18.58 -18.87 8.21
C ASN A 183 18.07 -18.03 7.02
N LEU A 184 16.81 -17.59 7.03
CA LEU A 184 16.26 -16.75 5.98
C LEU A 184 16.65 -15.28 6.21
N THR A 185 17.34 -14.68 5.23
CA THR A 185 17.75 -13.27 5.29
C THR A 185 16.80 -12.35 4.53
N LEU A 186 16.84 -11.04 4.81
CA LEU A 186 16.04 -10.05 4.06
C LEU A 186 16.42 -9.92 2.58
N LYS A 187 17.58 -10.44 2.18
CA LYS A 187 18.06 -10.44 0.78
C LYS A 187 17.43 -11.57 -0.02
N ASP A 188 17.05 -12.66 0.65
CA ASP A 188 16.48 -13.83 0.00
C ASP A 188 15.07 -13.50 -0.51
N ARG A 189 14.84 -13.68 -1.79
CA ARG A 189 13.55 -13.46 -2.45
C ARG A 189 12.81 -14.77 -2.71
N VAL A 190 13.55 -15.85 -2.83
CA VAL A 190 13.02 -17.18 -3.03
C VAL A 190 13.16 -17.96 -1.73
N TYR A 191 12.04 -18.48 -1.26
CA TYR A 191 11.99 -19.42 -0.17
C TYR A 191 12.22 -20.82 -0.73
N ILE A 192 13.17 -21.57 -0.16
CA ILE A 192 13.42 -22.97 -0.47
C ILE A 192 13.34 -23.75 0.82
N CYS A 193 12.38 -24.66 0.91
CA CYS A 193 12.23 -25.53 2.07
C CYS A 193 13.26 -26.65 2.06
N ASN A 194 13.95 -26.86 3.16
CA ASN A 194 14.95 -27.92 3.29
C ASN A 194 14.32 -29.31 3.47
N GLU A 195 13.08 -29.37 4.00
CA GLU A 195 12.37 -30.64 4.26
C GLU A 195 11.59 -31.15 3.04
N CYS A 196 10.70 -30.33 2.49
CA CYS A 196 9.82 -30.78 1.39
C CYS A 196 10.26 -30.29 0.01
N GLY A 197 11.37 -29.53 -0.11
CA GLY A 197 11.90 -29.03 -1.38
C GLY A 197 11.07 -27.91 -2.02
N LEU A 198 10.01 -27.41 -1.39
CA LEU A 198 9.19 -26.31 -1.94
C LEU A 198 10.07 -25.11 -2.29
N LYS A 199 9.97 -24.66 -3.55
CA LYS A 199 10.63 -23.46 -4.05
C LYS A 199 9.56 -22.44 -4.48
N ILE A 200 9.48 -21.32 -3.78
CA ILE A 200 8.41 -20.33 -3.93
C ILE A 200 8.94 -18.91 -3.67
N ASP A 201 8.27 -17.88 -4.21
CA ASP A 201 8.55 -16.49 -3.81
C ASP A 201 8.29 -16.30 -2.31
N ARG A 202 9.21 -15.62 -1.59
CA ARG A 202 9.15 -15.48 -0.13
C ARG A 202 7.91 -14.71 0.34
N ASP A 203 7.58 -13.62 -0.35
CA ASP A 203 6.48 -12.74 0.04
C ASP A 203 5.14 -13.43 -0.29
N TYR A 204 5.09 -14.24 -1.36
CA TYR A 204 3.95 -15.12 -1.64
C TYR A 204 3.82 -16.25 -0.61
N ASN A 205 4.91 -16.90 -0.22
CA ASN A 205 4.89 -17.89 0.87
C ASN A 205 4.33 -17.30 2.17
N ALA A 206 4.76 -16.07 2.53
CA ALA A 206 4.25 -15.36 3.70
C ALA A 206 2.74 -15.13 3.62
N SER A 207 2.22 -14.72 2.47
CA SER A 207 0.78 -14.49 2.28
C SER A 207 -0.04 -15.78 2.42
N LEU A 208 0.48 -16.93 1.98
CA LEU A 208 -0.15 -18.24 2.18
C LEU A 208 -0.21 -18.62 3.67
N ASN A 209 0.86 -18.35 4.42
CA ASN A 209 0.91 -18.60 5.86
C ASN A 209 -0.07 -17.69 6.62
N LEU A 210 -0.22 -16.43 6.22
CA LEU A 210 -1.21 -15.51 6.78
C LEU A 210 -2.64 -15.99 6.48
N LEU A 211 -2.90 -16.52 5.28
CA LEU A 211 -4.18 -17.15 4.95
C LEU A 211 -4.46 -18.38 5.82
N SER A 212 -3.45 -19.22 6.06
CA SER A 212 -3.58 -20.40 6.92
C SER A 212 -3.97 -20.01 8.35
N GLN A 213 -3.35 -18.99 8.93
CA GLN A 213 -3.70 -18.45 10.24
C GLN A 213 -5.12 -17.89 10.28
N LEU A 214 -5.52 -17.14 9.25
CA LEU A 214 -6.89 -16.65 9.11
C LEU A 214 -7.89 -17.80 9.08
N LYS A 215 -7.65 -18.85 8.25
CA LYS A 215 -8.53 -20.02 8.14
C LYS A 215 -8.67 -20.77 9.46
N GLN A 216 -7.58 -20.94 10.20
CA GLN A 216 -7.62 -21.54 11.55
C GLN A 216 -8.48 -20.70 12.50
N HIS A 217 -8.37 -19.37 12.46
CA HIS A 217 -9.13 -18.47 13.32
C HIS A 217 -10.65 -18.55 13.05
N ILE A 218 -11.05 -18.55 11.78
CA ILE A 218 -12.49 -18.57 11.41
C ILE A 218 -13.08 -20.00 11.31
N GLY A 219 -12.30 -21.04 11.61
CA GLY A 219 -12.76 -22.42 11.57
C GLY A 219 -13.09 -22.95 10.16
N LEU A 220 -12.66 -22.25 9.11
CA LEU A 220 -12.86 -22.69 7.73
C LEU A 220 -11.78 -23.69 7.32
N VAL A 221 -12.18 -24.93 7.08
CA VAL A 221 -11.34 -25.94 6.45
C VAL A 221 -11.44 -25.73 4.93
N GLN A 222 -10.29 -25.51 4.30
CA GLN A 222 -9.98 -25.41 2.85
C GLN A 222 -11.17 -25.25 1.88
N SER A 223 -11.29 -24.08 1.28
CA SER A 223 -11.91 -23.90 -0.03
C SER A 223 -10.85 -23.50 -1.04
N GLU A 224 -10.76 -24.23 -2.15
CA GLU A 224 -9.77 -23.97 -3.21
C GLU A 224 -10.10 -22.69 -3.98
N PHE A 225 -9.08 -21.92 -4.33
CA PHE A 225 -9.17 -20.75 -5.22
C PHE A 225 -9.28 -21.24 -6.66
N THR A 226 -10.20 -20.66 -7.45
CA THR A 226 -10.28 -20.95 -8.88
C THR A 226 -9.49 -19.91 -9.71
N PRO A 227 -8.83 -20.30 -10.82
CA PRO A 227 -8.09 -19.39 -11.70
C PRO A 227 -8.91 -18.22 -12.27
N ALA A 228 -10.23 -18.36 -12.37
CA ALA A 228 -11.12 -17.30 -12.86
C ALA A 228 -11.16 -16.04 -11.95
N ASP A 229 -10.90 -16.22 -10.64
CA ASP A 229 -10.90 -15.11 -9.69
C ASP A 229 -9.65 -14.21 -9.82
N LEU A 230 -8.57 -14.77 -10.37
CA LEU A 230 -7.31 -14.05 -10.65
C LEU A 230 -7.44 -13.08 -11.83
N THR A 231 -8.15 -13.50 -12.88
CA THR A 231 -8.25 -12.73 -14.13
C THR A 231 -9.06 -11.43 -13.96
N ALA A 232 -10.16 -11.48 -13.24
CA ALA A 232 -10.99 -10.30 -12.99
C ALA A 232 -10.24 -9.23 -12.18
N MET A 233 -9.50 -9.66 -11.15
CA MET A 233 -8.73 -8.75 -10.28
C MET A 233 -7.53 -8.13 -11.01
N GLN A 234 -6.87 -8.88 -11.89
CA GLN A 234 -5.79 -8.37 -12.74
C GLN A 234 -6.30 -7.35 -13.76
N TYR A 235 -7.49 -7.57 -14.34
CA TYR A 235 -8.12 -6.67 -15.30
C TYR A 235 -8.44 -5.30 -14.67
N ASP A 236 -9.05 -5.27 -13.49
CA ASP A 236 -9.37 -4.03 -12.78
C ASP A 236 -8.11 -3.23 -12.39
N LEU A 237 -7.03 -3.92 -12.04
CA LEU A 237 -5.75 -3.28 -11.73
C LEU A 237 -5.04 -2.75 -12.97
N ALA A 238 -5.08 -3.46 -14.10
CA ALA A 238 -4.50 -3.01 -15.36
C ALA A 238 -5.19 -1.73 -15.87
N ILE A 239 -6.53 -1.67 -15.80
CA ILE A 239 -7.30 -0.48 -16.17
C ILE A 239 -6.93 0.72 -15.27
N ASN A 240 -6.75 0.50 -13.96
CA ASN A 240 -6.38 1.56 -13.03
C ASN A 240 -4.91 2.01 -13.18
N GLN A 241 -3.99 1.13 -13.58
CA GLN A 241 -2.60 1.50 -13.91
C GLN A 241 -2.53 2.33 -15.18
N ILE A 242 -3.34 2.03 -16.19
CA ILE A 242 -3.45 2.82 -17.43
C ILE A 242 -4.00 4.22 -17.13
N ALA A 243 -4.97 4.36 -16.24
CA ALA A 243 -5.51 5.64 -15.81
C ALA A 243 -4.47 6.51 -15.08
N THR A 244 -3.64 5.90 -14.21
CA THR A 244 -2.56 6.63 -13.52
C THR A 244 -1.41 7.00 -14.46
N SER A 245 -1.07 6.18 -15.45
CA SER A 245 -0.04 6.49 -16.45
C SER A 245 -0.46 7.63 -17.39
N LYS A 246 -1.73 7.71 -17.78
CA LYS A 246 -2.26 8.84 -18.57
C LYS A 246 -2.23 10.17 -17.82
N VAL A 247 -2.43 10.16 -16.51
CA VAL A 247 -2.25 11.36 -15.66
C VAL A 247 -0.77 11.77 -15.58
N GLU A 248 0.16 10.80 -15.57
CA GLU A 248 1.61 11.09 -15.56
C GLU A 248 2.09 11.67 -16.90
N THR A 249 1.61 11.16 -18.05
CA THR A 249 2.00 11.64 -19.39
C THR A 249 1.38 12.99 -19.75
N GLY A 250 0.14 13.27 -19.33
CA GLY A 250 -0.53 14.55 -19.56
C GLY A 250 0.10 15.76 -18.85
N ILE A 251 0.97 15.50 -17.85
CA ILE A 251 1.65 16.56 -17.09
C ILE A 251 3.04 16.87 -17.64
N GLN A 252 3.65 15.99 -18.42
CA GLN A 252 4.94 16.29 -19.07
C GLN A 252 4.80 17.31 -20.23
N GLN A 253 3.66 17.36 -20.91
CA GLN A 253 3.45 18.26 -22.05
C GLN A 253 3.09 19.71 -21.69
N LYS A 254 2.67 20.01 -20.45
CA LYS A 254 2.19 21.35 -20.05
C LYS A 254 3.17 22.24 -19.32
N TRP A 255 4.44 21.86 -19.17
CA TRP A 255 5.42 22.61 -18.35
C TRP A 255 6.68 23.07 -19.08
N TYR A 256 6.67 23.08 -20.44
CA TYR A 256 7.76 23.61 -21.28
C TYR A 256 7.35 24.88 -22.05
N LEU A 257 6.36 25.64 -21.57
CA LEU A 257 6.11 27.01 -22.02
C LEU A 257 6.19 27.99 -20.86
#